data_cb60c75e37667f3366f39e0a512191ac
#
_entry.id   cb60c75e37667f3366f39e0a512191ac
#
_cell.length_a   1.000
_cell.length_b   1.000
_cell.length_c   1.000
_cell.angle_alpha   90.00
_cell.angle_beta   90.00
_cell.angle_gamma   90.00
#
_symmetry.space_group_name_H-M   'P 1'
#
loop_
_entity.id
_entity.type
_entity.pdbx_description
1 polymer ?
#
loop_
_entity_poly.entity_id
_entity_poly.type
_entity_poly.pdbx_seq_one_letter_code
_entity_poly.pdbx_strand_id
1 'polypeptide(L)'
;VVIASLSSLGITIYSLAAESRQSGLETFYAMLFLLIAGVLGMVSTGDLFNFFVFLEISSLAGAALVAYRVDNGVAVEAGLKYALLSTLGALAVLTAIGILIGQYNALNLATLASRLQFTTLDKLALVLLAVPLAMKCGAVPMHFWTPDSYTTAPSSVTAFLVVSSQASLYGLFRILFTLYGPLLSWAT
;
A
#
# COMPACT_ATOMS: atom_id res chain seq x y z
N VAL A 1 1.35 -11.31 8.43
CA VAL A 1 0.32 -12.11 7.76
C VAL A 1 -0.85 -12.37 8.70
N VAL A 2 -0.65 -13.05 9.85
CA VAL A 2 -1.74 -13.44 10.78
C VAL A 2 -2.63 -12.27 11.19
N ILE A 3 -2.03 -11.14 11.63
CA ILE A 3 -2.80 -9.96 12.04
C ILE A 3 -3.63 -9.43 10.85
N ALA A 4 -3.03 -9.31 9.67
CA ALA A 4 -3.73 -8.85 8.47
C ALA A 4 -4.89 -9.79 8.10
N SER A 5 -4.69 -11.11 8.16
CA SER A 5 -5.75 -12.09 7.88
C SER A 5 -6.91 -12.01 8.88
N LEU A 6 -6.61 -11.92 10.18
CA LEU A 6 -7.64 -11.82 11.22
C LEU A 6 -8.42 -10.51 11.11
N SER A 7 -7.72 -9.38 10.88
CA SER A 7 -8.36 -8.09 10.66
C SER A 7 -9.25 -8.12 9.42
N SER A 8 -8.76 -8.69 8.32
CA SER A 8 -9.52 -8.84 7.08
C SER A 8 -10.80 -9.66 7.28
N LEU A 9 -10.70 -10.78 8.01
CA LEU A 9 -11.86 -11.61 8.32
C LEU A 9 -12.88 -10.85 9.18
N GLY A 10 -12.42 -10.21 10.26
CA GLY A 10 -13.30 -9.44 11.16
C GLY A 10 -14.02 -8.29 10.44
N ILE A 11 -13.31 -7.55 9.60
CA ILE A 11 -13.90 -6.43 8.85
C ILE A 11 -14.87 -6.95 7.77
N THR A 12 -14.57 -8.08 7.13
CA THR A 12 -15.48 -8.70 6.16
C THR A 12 -16.79 -9.12 6.84
N ILE A 13 -16.73 -9.75 8.02
CA ILE A 13 -17.92 -10.11 8.79
C ILE A 13 -18.70 -8.85 9.20
N TYR A 14 -18.02 -7.80 9.65
CA TYR A 14 -18.63 -6.52 9.97
C TYR A 14 -19.34 -5.90 8.75
N SER A 15 -18.71 -5.96 7.57
CA SER A 15 -19.28 -5.38 6.34
C SER A 15 -20.57 -6.05 5.91
N LEU A 16 -20.77 -7.35 6.19
CA LEU A 16 -22.02 -8.07 5.91
C LEU A 16 -23.22 -7.45 6.62
N ALA A 17 -23.04 -6.95 7.84
CA ALA A 17 -24.08 -6.27 8.58
C ALA A 17 -24.20 -4.78 8.20
N ALA A 18 -23.05 -4.09 8.02
CA ALA A 18 -23.02 -2.66 7.79
C ALA A 18 -23.53 -2.26 6.41
N GLU A 19 -23.22 -3.04 5.36
CA GLU A 19 -23.52 -2.71 3.96
C GLU A 19 -24.75 -3.47 3.40
N SER A 20 -25.44 -4.28 4.19
CA SER A 20 -26.50 -5.19 3.76
C SER A 20 -27.67 -4.55 3.00
N ARG A 21 -27.85 -3.23 3.11
CA ARG A 21 -28.96 -2.48 2.50
C ARG A 21 -28.55 -1.65 1.27
N GLN A 22 -27.31 -1.76 0.81
CA GLN A 22 -26.82 -0.96 -0.32
C GLN A 22 -27.01 -1.69 -1.65
N SER A 23 -27.17 -0.92 -2.74
CA SER A 23 -27.16 -1.45 -4.10
C SER A 23 -25.72 -1.70 -4.56
N GLY A 24 -25.51 -2.72 -5.41
CA GLY A 24 -24.16 -2.99 -5.97
C GLY A 24 -23.22 -3.76 -5.06
N LEU A 25 -23.76 -4.52 -4.08
CA LEU A 25 -22.97 -5.34 -3.16
C LEU A 25 -21.95 -6.26 -3.84
N GLU A 26 -22.26 -6.78 -5.02
CA GLU A 26 -21.36 -7.65 -5.77
C GLU A 26 -20.06 -6.92 -6.11
N THR A 27 -20.17 -5.69 -6.64
CA THR A 27 -19.00 -4.85 -6.96
C THR A 27 -18.24 -4.44 -5.71
N PHE A 28 -18.96 -4.12 -4.62
CA PHE A 28 -18.36 -3.80 -3.34
C PHE A 28 -17.47 -4.94 -2.84
N TYR A 29 -18.00 -6.17 -2.77
CA TYR A 29 -17.25 -7.32 -2.30
C TYR A 29 -16.14 -7.74 -3.26
N ALA A 30 -16.33 -7.60 -4.56
CA ALA A 30 -15.26 -7.84 -5.53
C ALA A 30 -14.04 -6.92 -5.27
N MET A 31 -14.27 -5.62 -5.07
CA MET A 31 -13.21 -4.65 -4.75
C MET A 31 -12.63 -4.89 -3.35
N LEU A 32 -13.47 -5.27 -2.38
CA LEU A 32 -13.03 -5.60 -1.04
C LEU A 32 -12.08 -6.81 -1.03
N PHE A 33 -12.40 -7.87 -1.76
CA PHE A 33 -11.54 -9.04 -1.87
C PHE A 33 -10.25 -8.75 -2.64
N LEU A 34 -10.28 -7.86 -3.65
CA LEU A 34 -9.06 -7.39 -4.30
C LEU A 34 -8.17 -6.60 -3.34
N LEU A 35 -8.76 -5.74 -2.51
CA LEU A 35 -8.02 -5.01 -1.48
C LEU A 35 -7.37 -5.97 -0.48
N ILE A 36 -8.11 -6.98 0.00
CA ILE A 36 -7.59 -8.03 0.89
C ILE A 36 -6.45 -8.79 0.24
N ALA A 37 -6.64 -9.24 -1.00
CA ALA A 37 -5.62 -9.98 -1.75
C ALA A 37 -4.34 -9.15 -1.92
N GLY A 38 -4.47 -7.86 -2.24
CA GLY A 38 -3.36 -6.93 -2.32
C GLY A 38 -2.60 -6.79 -1.00
N VAL A 39 -3.31 -6.56 0.11
CA VAL A 39 -2.71 -6.44 1.45
C VAL A 39 -2.00 -7.73 1.86
N LEU A 40 -2.65 -8.89 1.72
CA LEU A 40 -2.07 -10.19 2.09
C LEU A 40 -0.88 -10.54 1.20
N GLY A 41 -0.97 -10.28 -0.10
CA GLY A 41 0.12 -10.49 -1.04
C GLY A 41 1.34 -9.62 -0.71
N MET A 42 1.11 -8.33 -0.41
CA MET A 42 2.17 -7.39 -0.05
C MET A 42 2.94 -7.82 1.21
N VAL A 43 2.24 -8.29 2.26
CA VAL A 43 2.90 -8.71 3.50
C VAL A 43 3.54 -10.10 3.41
N SER A 44 3.20 -10.90 2.39
CA SER A 44 3.69 -12.28 2.22
C SER A 44 4.87 -12.37 1.27
N THR A 45 4.95 -11.49 0.28
CA THR A 45 5.98 -11.57 -0.78
C THR A 45 7.38 -11.27 -0.29
N GLY A 46 8.37 -11.96 -0.85
CA GLY A 46 9.80 -11.67 -0.68
C GLY A 46 10.43 -11.03 -1.92
N ASP A 47 9.63 -10.74 -2.95
CA ASP A 47 10.06 -10.16 -4.21
C ASP A 47 9.58 -8.71 -4.32
N LEU A 48 10.47 -7.79 -4.73
CA LEU A 48 10.20 -6.37 -4.75
C LEU A 48 9.19 -5.97 -5.85
N PHE A 49 9.21 -6.68 -6.98
CA PHE A 49 8.25 -6.42 -8.05
C PHE A 49 6.85 -6.93 -7.69
N ASN A 50 6.75 -8.13 -7.13
CA ASN A 50 5.48 -8.65 -6.62
C ASN A 50 4.93 -7.75 -5.50
N PHE A 51 5.80 -7.20 -4.63
CA PHE A 51 5.40 -6.22 -3.63
C PHE A 51 4.74 -5.00 -4.29
N PHE A 52 5.35 -4.44 -5.34
CA PHE A 52 4.77 -3.33 -6.11
C PHE A 52 3.41 -3.70 -6.71
N VAL A 53 3.27 -4.87 -7.33
CA VAL A 53 2.00 -5.31 -7.94
C VAL A 53 0.88 -5.39 -6.89
N PHE A 54 1.15 -6.00 -5.73
CA PHE A 54 0.16 -6.09 -4.65
C PHE A 54 -0.14 -4.73 -4.01
N LEU A 55 0.84 -3.85 -3.94
CA LEU A 55 0.68 -2.46 -3.51
C LEU A 55 -0.30 -1.72 -4.43
N GLU A 56 -0.18 -1.89 -5.76
CA GLU A 56 -1.07 -1.27 -6.74
C GLU A 56 -2.48 -1.86 -6.71
N ILE A 57 -2.60 -3.18 -6.66
CA ILE A 57 -3.91 -3.83 -6.54
C ILE A 57 -4.67 -3.31 -5.33
N SER A 58 -4.01 -3.24 -4.16
CA SER A 58 -4.63 -2.73 -2.93
C SER A 58 -5.02 -1.26 -3.04
N SER A 59 -4.22 -0.45 -3.72
CA SER A 59 -4.45 0.98 -3.88
C SER A 59 -5.64 1.29 -4.79
N LEU A 60 -5.69 0.65 -5.95
CA LEU A 60 -6.77 0.83 -6.91
C LEU A 60 -8.10 0.32 -6.34
N ALA A 61 -8.09 -0.84 -5.71
CA ALA A 61 -9.27 -1.37 -5.04
C ALA A 61 -9.73 -0.46 -3.89
N GLY A 62 -8.79 0.06 -3.09
CA GLY A 62 -9.08 1.02 -2.02
C GLY A 62 -9.68 2.33 -2.54
N ALA A 63 -9.13 2.89 -3.61
CA ALA A 63 -9.65 4.10 -4.24
C ALA A 63 -11.08 3.91 -4.78
N ALA A 64 -11.33 2.77 -5.44
CA ALA A 64 -12.66 2.42 -5.93
C ALA A 64 -13.67 2.26 -4.78
N LEU A 65 -13.26 1.68 -3.66
CA LEU A 65 -14.10 1.54 -2.47
C LEU A 65 -14.36 2.88 -1.75
N VAL A 66 -13.39 3.80 -1.73
CA VAL A 66 -13.62 5.17 -1.21
C VAL A 66 -14.66 5.90 -2.07
N ALA A 67 -14.56 5.79 -3.39
CA ALA A 67 -15.50 6.37 -4.35
C ALA A 67 -16.78 5.55 -4.56
N TYR A 68 -17.00 4.48 -3.78
CA TYR A 68 -18.10 3.53 -4.00
C TYR A 68 -19.48 4.19 -4.04
N ARG A 69 -19.69 5.22 -3.22
CA ARG A 69 -20.93 6.02 -3.23
C ARG A 69 -20.87 7.08 -4.30
N VAL A 70 -21.09 6.69 -5.55
CA VAL A 70 -21.01 7.59 -6.73
C VAL A 70 -21.97 8.78 -6.68
N ASP A 71 -23.08 8.67 -5.93
CA ASP A 71 -24.03 9.77 -5.72
C ASP A 71 -23.46 10.87 -4.79
N ASN A 72 -22.40 10.59 -4.07
CA ASN A 72 -21.71 11.55 -3.22
C ASN A 72 -20.45 12.09 -3.91
N GLY A 73 -20.56 13.28 -4.48
CA GLY A 73 -19.44 13.93 -5.18
C GLY A 73 -18.18 14.10 -4.33
N VAL A 74 -18.34 14.28 -3.00
CA VAL A 74 -17.19 14.39 -2.07
C VAL A 74 -16.46 13.06 -1.95
N ALA A 75 -17.18 11.94 -1.91
CA ALA A 75 -16.59 10.60 -1.88
C ALA A 75 -15.84 10.28 -3.18
N VAL A 76 -16.42 10.65 -4.33
CA VAL A 76 -15.78 10.50 -5.64
C VAL A 76 -14.50 11.33 -5.73
N GLU A 77 -14.53 12.58 -5.27
CA GLU A 77 -13.36 13.46 -5.22
C GLU A 77 -12.26 12.87 -4.31
N ALA A 78 -12.61 12.39 -3.12
CA ALA A 78 -11.67 11.77 -2.20
C ALA A 78 -11.02 10.51 -2.78
N GLY A 79 -11.83 9.64 -3.42
CA GLY A 79 -11.32 8.45 -4.09
C GLY A 79 -10.40 8.77 -5.27
N LEU A 80 -10.72 9.80 -6.05
CA LEU A 80 -9.89 10.25 -7.16
C LEU A 80 -8.55 10.83 -6.65
N LYS A 81 -8.57 11.67 -5.61
CA LYS A 81 -7.35 12.18 -4.95
C LYS A 81 -6.48 11.03 -4.45
N TYR A 82 -7.09 10.05 -3.79
CA TYR A 82 -6.37 8.87 -3.33
C TYR A 82 -5.76 8.07 -4.49
N ALA A 83 -6.52 7.81 -5.57
CA ALA A 83 -6.02 7.14 -6.76
C ALA A 83 -4.82 7.86 -7.37
N LEU A 84 -4.94 9.16 -7.65
CA LEU A 84 -3.87 9.94 -8.28
C LEU A 84 -2.59 9.94 -7.47
N LEU A 85 -2.68 10.17 -6.16
CA LEU A 85 -1.51 10.17 -5.28
C LEU A 85 -0.88 8.78 -5.17
N SER A 86 -1.71 7.75 -5.04
CA SER A 86 -1.24 6.36 -5.00
C SER A 86 -0.50 5.97 -6.27
N THR A 87 -1.03 6.32 -7.43
CA THR A 87 -0.40 6.02 -8.73
C THR A 87 0.93 6.77 -8.90
N LEU A 88 1.00 8.04 -8.50
CA LEU A 88 2.28 8.78 -8.52
C LEU A 88 3.32 8.12 -7.61
N GLY A 89 2.91 7.69 -6.42
CA GLY A 89 3.77 6.96 -5.50
C GLY A 89 4.23 5.61 -6.08
N ALA A 90 3.34 4.88 -6.74
CA ALA A 90 3.66 3.61 -7.36
C ALA A 90 4.64 3.74 -8.53
N LEU A 91 4.52 4.80 -9.33
CA LEU A 91 5.51 5.10 -10.39
C LEU A 91 6.90 5.34 -9.81
N ALA A 92 7.00 6.00 -8.65
CA ALA A 92 8.28 6.18 -7.97
C ALA A 92 8.85 4.85 -7.47
N VAL A 93 8.02 3.98 -6.87
CA VAL A 93 8.42 2.62 -6.47
C VAL A 93 8.89 1.82 -7.69
N LEU A 94 8.14 1.85 -8.80
CA LEU A 94 8.51 1.15 -10.03
C LEU A 94 9.84 1.66 -10.60
N THR A 95 10.08 2.97 -10.54
CA THR A 95 11.36 3.57 -10.95
C THR A 95 12.50 3.07 -10.08
N ALA A 96 12.31 2.99 -8.77
CA ALA A 96 13.32 2.43 -7.85
C ALA A 96 13.63 0.96 -8.19
N ILE A 97 12.59 0.16 -8.47
CA ILE A 97 12.76 -1.23 -8.90
C ILE A 97 13.56 -1.30 -10.20
N GLY A 98 13.26 -0.42 -11.18
CA GLY A 98 14.01 -0.34 -12.44
C GLY A 98 15.50 -0.03 -12.22
N ILE A 99 15.84 0.88 -11.29
CA ILE A 99 17.23 1.18 -10.92
C ILE A 99 17.91 -0.06 -10.31
N LEU A 100 17.25 -0.70 -9.34
CA LEU A 100 17.83 -1.84 -8.63
C LEU A 100 18.01 -3.07 -9.52
N ILE A 101 17.03 -3.38 -10.39
CA ILE A 101 17.17 -4.49 -11.34
C ILE A 101 18.26 -4.23 -12.38
N GLY A 102 18.38 -2.97 -12.84
CA GLY A 102 19.42 -2.58 -13.79
C GLY A 102 20.83 -2.70 -13.22
N GLN A 103 21.03 -2.48 -11.92
CA GLN A 103 22.31 -2.60 -11.25
C GLN A 103 22.65 -4.03 -10.81
N TYR A 104 21.68 -4.76 -10.26
CA TYR A 104 21.95 -6.02 -9.55
C TYR A 104 21.34 -7.26 -10.21
N ASN A 105 20.49 -7.08 -11.23
CA ASN A 105 19.75 -8.17 -11.89
C ASN A 105 19.09 -9.11 -10.87
N ALA A 106 18.47 -8.52 -9.84
CA ALA A 106 17.82 -9.24 -8.74
C ALA A 106 16.59 -8.47 -8.26
N LEU A 107 15.52 -9.20 -7.95
CA LEU A 107 14.26 -8.66 -7.42
C LEU A 107 13.94 -9.23 -6.02
N ASN A 108 14.50 -10.39 -5.68
CA ASN A 108 14.34 -10.98 -4.36
C ASN A 108 15.08 -10.14 -3.32
N LEU A 109 14.38 -9.77 -2.25
CA LEU A 109 14.89 -8.89 -1.18
C LEU A 109 16.17 -9.43 -0.52
N ALA A 110 16.24 -10.76 -0.28
CA ALA A 110 17.43 -11.36 0.35
C ALA A 110 18.65 -11.31 -0.57
N THR A 111 18.46 -11.65 -1.86
CA THR A 111 19.53 -11.58 -2.87
C THR A 111 19.97 -10.15 -3.10
N LEU A 112 19.03 -9.21 -3.15
CA LEU A 112 19.32 -7.79 -3.33
C LEU A 112 20.12 -7.24 -2.13
N ALA A 113 19.70 -7.59 -0.90
CA ALA A 113 20.41 -7.18 0.32
C ALA A 113 21.87 -7.63 0.35
N SER A 114 22.18 -8.83 -0.17
CA SER A 114 23.56 -9.34 -0.24
C SER A 114 24.43 -8.69 -1.33
N ARG A 115 23.81 -8.02 -2.31
CA ARG A 115 24.50 -7.40 -3.46
C ARG A 115 24.60 -5.88 -3.39
N LEU A 116 23.81 -5.23 -2.54
CA LEU A 116 23.78 -3.76 -2.41
C LEU A 116 25.16 -3.20 -2.03
N GLN A 117 25.65 -2.23 -2.82
CA GLN A 117 26.95 -1.56 -2.63
C GLN A 117 26.82 -0.15 -2.06
N PHE A 118 25.58 0.31 -1.84
CA PHE A 118 25.25 1.64 -1.32
C PHE A 118 25.74 2.80 -2.18
N THR A 119 25.71 2.61 -3.49
CA THR A 119 26.02 3.63 -4.49
C THR A 119 25.06 4.82 -4.41
N THR A 120 25.34 5.90 -5.14
CA THR A 120 24.41 7.05 -5.24
C THR A 120 23.04 6.64 -5.82
N LEU A 121 23.03 5.69 -6.77
CA LEU A 121 21.79 5.16 -7.33
C LEU A 121 21.00 4.32 -6.31
N ASP A 122 21.69 3.59 -5.44
CA ASP A 122 21.01 2.83 -4.36
C ASP A 122 20.35 3.77 -3.34
N LYS A 123 21.02 4.89 -3.02
CA LYS A 123 20.44 5.93 -2.15
C LYS A 123 19.24 6.61 -2.81
N LEU A 124 19.29 6.85 -4.12
CA LEU A 124 18.15 7.36 -4.87
C LEU A 124 17.00 6.36 -4.85
N ALA A 125 17.27 5.07 -5.09
CA ALA A 125 16.27 4.01 -5.02
C ALA A 125 15.65 3.91 -3.62
N LEU A 126 16.45 4.08 -2.55
CA LEU A 126 15.95 4.14 -1.18
C LEU A 126 14.91 5.25 -1.00
N VAL A 127 15.20 6.46 -1.45
CA VAL A 127 14.27 7.59 -1.34
C VAL A 127 13.00 7.33 -2.15
N LEU A 128 13.14 6.81 -3.38
CA LEU A 128 12.03 6.47 -4.25
C LEU A 128 11.16 5.31 -3.73
N LEU A 129 11.67 4.47 -2.84
CA LEU A 129 10.89 3.45 -2.12
C LEU A 129 10.29 4.00 -0.83
N ALA A 130 11.07 4.70 -0.03
CA ALA A 130 10.69 5.13 1.30
C ALA A 130 9.59 6.22 1.28
N VAL A 131 9.73 7.22 0.42
CA VAL A 131 8.78 8.35 0.37
C VAL A 131 7.36 7.92 -0.02
N PRO A 132 7.13 7.11 -1.09
CA PRO A 132 5.79 6.65 -1.43
C PRO A 132 5.18 5.71 -0.38
N LEU A 133 5.99 4.86 0.25
CA LEU A 133 5.50 3.99 1.30
C LEU A 133 5.13 4.77 2.56
N ALA A 134 5.92 5.80 2.92
CA ALA A 134 5.57 6.74 3.98
C ALA A 134 4.28 7.50 3.67
N MET A 135 4.08 7.92 2.43
CA MET A 135 2.82 8.54 1.97
C MET A 135 1.64 7.57 2.14
N LYS A 136 1.80 6.31 1.73
CA LYS A 136 0.75 5.28 1.81
C LYS A 136 0.39 4.90 3.25
N CYS A 137 1.32 4.94 4.17
CA CYS A 137 1.01 4.72 5.59
C CYS A 137 0.45 5.95 6.30
N GLY A 138 0.30 7.08 5.60
CA GLY A 138 -0.23 8.32 6.16
C GLY A 138 0.77 9.08 7.03
N ALA A 139 2.08 8.94 6.79
CA ALA A 139 3.09 9.64 7.54
C ALA A 139 3.10 11.16 7.22
N VAL A 140 3.28 11.96 8.26
CA VAL A 140 3.45 13.42 8.13
C VAL A 140 4.79 13.70 7.41
N PRO A 141 4.83 14.60 6.42
CA PRO A 141 3.81 15.57 5.99
C PRO A 141 2.87 15.06 4.87
N MET A 142 3.02 13.85 4.37
CA MET A 142 2.33 13.35 3.18
C MET A 142 0.96 12.69 3.46
N HIS A 143 0.32 13.01 4.58
CA HIS A 143 -0.92 12.38 5.05
C HIS A 143 -2.21 13.04 4.53
N PHE A 144 -2.13 14.02 3.65
CA PHE A 144 -3.26 14.87 3.25
C PHE A 144 -4.40 14.12 2.51
N TRP A 145 -4.16 12.94 1.96
CA TRP A 145 -5.20 12.08 1.40
C TRP A 145 -6.01 11.34 2.47
N THR A 146 -5.41 11.12 3.65
CA THR A 146 -5.99 10.28 4.72
C THR A 146 -7.28 10.86 5.30
N PRO A 147 -7.35 12.15 5.71
CA PRO A 147 -8.58 12.74 6.27
C PRO A 147 -9.75 12.64 5.29
N ASP A 148 -9.54 13.02 4.03
CA ASP A 148 -10.59 13.01 3.00
C ASP A 148 -11.12 11.59 2.76
N SER A 149 -10.22 10.62 2.59
CA SER A 149 -10.58 9.23 2.31
C SER A 149 -11.26 8.56 3.51
N TYR A 150 -10.78 8.79 4.74
CA TYR A 150 -11.30 8.12 5.94
C TYR A 150 -12.64 8.67 6.41
N THR A 151 -12.94 9.94 6.12
CA THR A 151 -14.22 10.55 6.51
C THR A 151 -15.34 10.27 5.52
N THR A 152 -15.02 10.06 4.25
CA THR A 152 -16.00 9.88 3.18
C THR A 152 -16.31 8.42 2.86
N ALA A 153 -15.35 7.52 3.08
CA ALA A 153 -15.53 6.08 2.84
C ALA A 153 -16.57 5.45 3.77
N PRO A 154 -17.25 4.36 3.36
CA PRO A 154 -18.02 3.52 4.26
C PRO A 154 -17.17 3.05 5.45
N SER A 155 -17.79 2.86 6.63
CA SER A 155 -17.05 2.50 7.85
C SER A 155 -16.25 1.19 7.73
N SER A 156 -16.76 0.22 7.01
CA SER A 156 -16.08 -1.03 6.70
C SER A 156 -14.82 -0.80 5.82
N VAL A 157 -14.93 0.10 4.84
CA VAL A 157 -13.81 0.49 3.97
C VAL A 157 -12.76 1.26 4.77
N THR A 158 -13.16 2.20 5.60
CA THR A 158 -12.23 2.95 6.47
C THR A 158 -11.42 2.01 7.36
N ALA A 159 -12.07 1.02 7.97
CA ALA A 159 -11.37 0.00 8.76
C ALA A 159 -10.32 -0.76 7.93
N PHE A 160 -10.63 -1.09 6.67
CA PHE A 160 -9.66 -1.73 5.76
C PHE A 160 -8.53 -0.81 5.32
N LEU A 161 -8.80 0.46 5.09
CA LEU A 161 -7.75 1.44 4.76
C LEU A 161 -6.73 1.57 5.90
N VAL A 162 -7.17 1.47 7.16
CA VAL A 162 -6.26 1.42 8.32
C VAL A 162 -5.36 0.18 8.24
N VAL A 163 -5.91 -1.00 7.96
CA VAL A 163 -5.12 -2.24 7.81
C VAL A 163 -4.13 -2.12 6.65
N SER A 164 -4.55 -1.55 5.53
CA SER A 164 -3.68 -1.30 4.36
C SER A 164 -2.55 -0.33 4.68
N SER A 165 -2.82 0.74 5.44
CA SER A 165 -1.80 1.69 5.91
C SER A 165 -0.76 1.00 6.79
N GLN A 166 -1.19 0.14 7.72
CA GLN A 166 -0.28 -0.64 8.58
C GLN A 166 0.54 -1.66 7.77
N ALA A 167 -0.04 -2.27 6.74
CA ALA A 167 0.69 -3.15 5.84
C ALA A 167 1.75 -2.39 5.03
N SER A 168 1.46 -1.17 4.59
CA SER A 168 2.42 -0.28 3.92
C SER A 168 3.55 0.15 4.86
N LEU A 169 3.24 0.44 6.12
CA LEU A 169 4.23 0.72 7.16
C LEU A 169 5.15 -0.49 7.41
N TYR A 170 4.57 -1.68 7.52
CA TYR A 170 5.34 -2.92 7.60
C TYR A 170 6.26 -3.09 6.38
N GLY A 171 5.75 -2.84 5.16
CA GLY A 171 6.54 -2.88 3.94
C GLY A 171 7.71 -1.90 3.96
N LEU A 172 7.48 -0.68 4.42
CA LEU A 172 8.51 0.34 4.61
C LEU A 172 9.61 -0.14 5.56
N PHE A 173 9.24 -0.60 6.75
CA PHE A 173 10.22 -1.13 7.71
C PHE A 173 10.98 -2.33 7.16
N ARG A 174 10.27 -3.28 6.55
CA ARG A 174 10.88 -4.47 5.96
C ARG A 174 11.91 -4.09 4.90
N ILE A 175 11.60 -3.19 3.97
CA ILE A 175 12.53 -2.74 2.93
C ILE A 175 13.71 -1.99 3.56
N LEU A 176 13.47 -1.05 4.47
CA LEU A 176 14.51 -0.27 5.11
C LEU A 176 15.49 -1.16 5.87
N PHE A 177 15.00 -2.03 6.73
CA PHE A 177 15.88 -2.87 7.56
C PHE A 177 16.53 -4.02 6.80
N THR A 178 15.83 -4.61 5.80
CA THR A 178 16.40 -5.72 5.03
C THR A 178 17.43 -5.26 4.02
N LEU A 179 17.15 -4.18 3.27
CA LEU A 179 18.01 -3.73 2.19
C LEU A 179 19.05 -2.71 2.68
N TYR A 180 18.66 -1.78 3.55
CA TYR A 180 19.46 -0.63 3.93
C TYR A 180 19.87 -0.65 5.42
N GLY A 181 19.65 -1.77 6.12
CA GLY A 181 20.06 -1.94 7.52
C GLY A 181 21.51 -1.54 7.81
N PRO A 182 22.50 -1.92 6.98
CA PRO A 182 23.89 -1.50 7.17
C PRO A 182 24.10 0.02 7.11
N LEU A 183 23.30 0.76 6.33
CA LEU A 183 23.35 2.23 6.30
C LEU A 183 22.73 2.86 7.56
N LEU A 184 21.83 2.16 8.22
CA LEU A 184 21.14 2.65 9.41
C LEU A 184 21.87 2.30 10.71
N SER A 185 22.83 1.39 10.66
CA SER A 185 23.61 0.93 11.83
C SER A 185 24.52 1.99 12.47
N TRP A 186 24.73 3.13 11.79
CA TRP A 186 25.46 4.28 12.35
C TRP A 186 24.58 5.16 13.27
N ALA A 187 23.26 4.91 13.29
CA ALA A 187 22.31 5.66 14.11
C ALA A 187 22.06 5.04 15.49
N THR A 188 22.72 3.93 15.79
CA THR A 188 22.73 3.26 17.10
C THR A 188 24.10 3.37 17.76
#